data_fba05d494dc5a9d37c67d6182aa947b3
#
_entry.id   fba05d494dc5a9d37c67d6182aa947b3
#
_cell.length_a   1.000
_cell.length_b   1.000
_cell.length_c   1.000
_cell.angle_alpha   90.00
_cell.angle_beta   90.00
_cell.angle_gamma   90.00
#
_symmetry.space_group_name_H-M   'P 1'
#
loop_
_entity.id
_entity.type
_entity.pdbx_description
1 polymer ?
#
loop_
_entity_poly.entity_id
_entity_poly.type
_entity_poly.pdbx_seq_one_letter_code
_entity_poly.pdbx_strand_id
1 'polypeptide(L)'
;VKENPVTSIKNQYRSGTCWCFSALSFIESEILRSKGIETDLSEMFVVGKSYHDRAVKYVRLDGHLRFAAGSAFGDVFHVINDYGIVPQEAMPGFNYGTDKPEHNELDAALKGYVEAIVRNPNKKLSTAWVNGFDGIVAAYFGEYPEGFSVNAVEYTPESYRDYLGINTDEYVNLTSFTHHPFYEPFIIEVCDNWRWDSAYNLPIDELMAVMYNAIDNGYTIAWGSDVSEKGFTRNGIAVMPVEKEVKAAGSDQERWVGKSAEKAEEVKAELPEEMTITQEM
;
A
#
# COMPACT_ATOMS: atom_id res chain seq x y z
N VAL A 1 21.40 -16.48 6.70
CA VAL A 1 20.27 -15.73 6.12
C VAL A 1 19.18 -16.74 5.81
N LYS A 2 17.96 -16.51 6.27
CA LYS A 2 16.80 -17.32 5.90
C LYS A 2 16.09 -16.62 4.73
N GLU A 3 15.69 -17.38 3.73
CA GLU A 3 15.02 -16.91 2.53
C GLU A 3 13.74 -17.75 2.35
N ASN A 4 12.60 -17.09 2.32
CA ASN A 4 11.31 -17.73 2.08
C ASN A 4 10.97 -17.63 0.58
N PRO A 5 10.25 -18.62 0.00
CA PRO A 5 9.80 -18.51 -1.39
C PRO A 5 8.89 -17.30 -1.59
N VAL A 6 9.16 -16.57 -2.67
CA VAL A 6 8.37 -15.39 -3.08
C VAL A 6 8.14 -15.44 -4.59
N THR A 7 7.13 -14.74 -5.08
CA THR A 7 6.90 -14.53 -6.51
C THR A 7 7.90 -13.52 -7.10
N SER A 8 7.83 -13.27 -8.41
CA SER A 8 8.72 -12.35 -9.09
C SER A 8 8.58 -10.91 -8.58
N ILE A 9 9.71 -10.18 -8.56
CA ILE A 9 9.73 -8.75 -8.18
C ILE A 9 9.07 -7.93 -9.29
N LYS A 10 8.16 -7.05 -8.92
CA LYS A 10 7.44 -6.14 -9.82
C LYS A 10 7.89 -4.70 -9.65
N ASN A 11 7.70 -3.91 -10.67
CA ASN A 11 8.14 -2.52 -10.70
C ASN A 11 6.94 -1.57 -10.82
N GLN A 12 6.61 -0.85 -9.76
CA GLN A 12 5.57 0.17 -9.78
C GLN A 12 5.90 1.40 -10.63
N TYR A 13 7.13 1.58 -11.05
CA TYR A 13 7.66 2.73 -11.78
C TYR A 13 7.19 4.07 -11.19
N ARG A 14 6.33 4.83 -11.89
CA ARG A 14 5.84 6.16 -11.50
C ARG A 14 4.34 6.18 -11.20
N SER A 15 3.82 5.08 -10.64
CA SER A 15 2.38 4.99 -10.32
C SER A 15 2.01 5.58 -8.97
N GLY A 16 2.97 5.65 -8.01
CA GLY A 16 2.66 6.04 -6.63
C GLY A 16 1.82 5.00 -5.87
N THR A 17 1.78 3.74 -6.35
CA THR A 17 0.93 2.66 -5.83
C THR A 17 1.72 1.55 -5.15
N CYS A 18 2.84 1.88 -4.49
CA CYS A 18 3.70 0.93 -3.77
C CYS A 18 2.93 0.05 -2.78
N TRP A 19 1.91 0.60 -2.13
CA TRP A 19 1.03 -0.10 -1.22
C TRP A 19 0.35 -1.31 -1.89
N CYS A 20 -0.09 -1.17 -3.15
CA CYS A 20 -0.74 -2.25 -3.90
C CYS A 20 0.27 -3.31 -4.34
N PHE A 21 1.39 -2.88 -4.94
CA PHE A 21 2.46 -3.79 -5.38
C PHE A 21 3.02 -4.63 -4.23
N SER A 22 3.28 -4.01 -3.08
CA SER A 22 3.79 -4.72 -1.91
C SER A 22 2.78 -5.69 -1.32
N ALA A 23 1.50 -5.27 -1.20
CA ALA A 23 0.48 -6.13 -0.61
C ALA A 23 0.11 -7.29 -1.53
N LEU A 24 0.03 -7.09 -2.86
CA LEU A 24 -0.22 -8.20 -3.80
C LEU A 24 0.96 -9.17 -3.84
N SER A 25 2.19 -8.69 -3.87
CA SER A 25 3.38 -9.56 -3.77
C SER A 25 3.39 -10.40 -2.49
N PHE A 26 2.94 -9.83 -1.37
CA PHE A 26 2.74 -10.54 -0.11
C PHE A 26 1.66 -11.62 -0.24
N ILE A 27 0.48 -11.29 -0.77
CA ILE A 27 -0.64 -12.22 -0.96
C ILE A 27 -0.24 -13.36 -1.92
N GLU A 28 0.41 -13.05 -3.03
CA GLU A 28 0.93 -14.04 -3.99
C GLU A 28 1.91 -15.02 -3.33
N SER A 29 2.79 -14.50 -2.47
CA SER A 29 3.74 -15.31 -1.71
C SER A 29 3.03 -16.23 -0.71
N GLU A 30 1.96 -15.77 -0.09
CA GLU A 30 1.13 -16.59 0.81
C GLU A 30 0.33 -17.66 0.05
N ILE A 31 -0.16 -17.36 -1.15
CA ILE A 31 -0.81 -18.35 -2.03
C ILE A 31 0.20 -19.42 -2.44
N LEU A 32 1.43 -18.99 -2.84
CA LEU A 32 2.52 -19.90 -3.18
C LEU A 32 2.88 -20.80 -2.00
N ARG A 33 3.03 -20.22 -0.79
CA ARG A 33 3.35 -20.96 0.43
C ARG A 33 2.26 -21.97 0.82
N SER A 34 0.99 -21.55 0.79
CA SER A 34 -0.12 -22.36 1.32
C SER A 34 -0.68 -23.37 0.34
N LYS A 35 -0.64 -23.07 -0.96
CA LYS A 35 -1.24 -23.89 -2.03
C LYS A 35 -0.26 -24.40 -3.08
N GLY A 36 0.97 -23.86 -3.11
CA GLY A 36 1.93 -24.17 -4.19
C GLY A 36 1.50 -23.60 -5.55
N ILE A 37 0.60 -22.62 -5.58
CA ILE A 37 0.15 -21.94 -6.80
C ILE A 37 0.98 -20.68 -6.98
N GLU A 38 1.69 -20.57 -8.08
CA GLU A 38 2.32 -19.32 -8.52
C GLU A 38 1.30 -18.54 -9.35
N THR A 39 1.03 -17.30 -8.96
CA THR A 39 0.08 -16.42 -9.64
C THR A 39 0.64 -15.01 -9.71
N ASP A 40 0.21 -14.26 -10.69
CA ASP A 40 0.48 -12.83 -10.92
C ASP A 40 -0.86 -12.10 -10.91
N LEU A 41 -1.08 -11.28 -9.88
CA LEU A 41 -2.35 -10.59 -9.63
C LEU A 41 -2.31 -9.16 -10.18
N SER A 42 -3.43 -8.69 -10.75
CA SER A 42 -3.51 -7.37 -11.34
C SER A 42 -3.53 -6.26 -10.29
N GLU A 43 -2.45 -5.48 -10.24
CA GLU A 43 -2.40 -4.27 -9.42
C GLU A 43 -3.38 -3.22 -9.93
N MET A 44 -3.54 -3.11 -11.24
CA MET A 44 -4.40 -2.06 -11.83
C MET A 44 -5.89 -2.32 -11.60
N PHE A 45 -6.30 -3.58 -11.47
CA PHE A 45 -7.64 -3.92 -11.00
C PHE A 45 -7.88 -3.35 -9.60
N VAL A 46 -6.95 -3.61 -8.68
CA VAL A 46 -7.06 -3.16 -7.28
C VAL A 46 -6.99 -1.64 -7.18
N VAL A 47 -6.02 -1.01 -7.85
CA VAL A 47 -5.84 0.45 -7.85
C VAL A 47 -7.08 1.16 -8.38
N GLY A 48 -7.64 0.68 -9.49
CA GLY A 48 -8.81 1.30 -10.08
C GLY A 48 -10.06 1.19 -9.21
N LYS A 49 -10.28 0.05 -8.56
CA LYS A 49 -11.39 -0.12 -7.59
C LYS A 49 -11.19 0.74 -6.34
N SER A 50 -9.94 0.84 -5.84
CA SER A 50 -9.61 1.74 -4.74
C SER A 50 -9.85 3.22 -5.11
N TYR A 51 -9.50 3.64 -6.33
CA TYR A 51 -9.82 4.98 -6.82
C TYR A 51 -11.32 5.27 -6.87
N HIS A 52 -12.13 4.30 -7.33
CA HIS A 52 -13.58 4.39 -7.31
C HIS A 52 -14.11 4.66 -5.90
N ASP A 53 -13.76 3.82 -4.94
CA ASP A 53 -14.21 3.93 -3.55
C ASP A 53 -13.77 5.25 -2.91
N ARG A 54 -12.52 5.66 -3.20
CA ARG A 54 -11.97 6.91 -2.71
C ARG A 54 -12.69 8.13 -3.30
N ALA A 55 -13.04 8.07 -4.58
CA ALA A 55 -13.84 9.13 -5.22
C ALA A 55 -15.20 9.27 -4.58
N VAL A 56 -15.88 8.15 -4.30
CA VAL A 56 -17.17 8.14 -3.61
C VAL A 56 -17.03 8.74 -2.20
N LYS A 57 -16.02 8.34 -1.45
CA LYS A 57 -15.77 8.87 -0.09
C LYS A 57 -15.39 10.35 -0.12
N TYR A 58 -14.54 10.77 -1.08
CA TYR A 58 -14.16 12.17 -1.28
C TYR A 58 -15.36 13.07 -1.51
N VAL A 59 -16.26 12.65 -2.41
CA VAL A 59 -17.49 13.43 -2.70
C VAL A 59 -18.44 13.45 -1.50
N ARG A 60 -18.59 12.32 -0.78
CA ARG A 60 -19.43 12.27 0.44
C ARG A 60 -18.90 13.13 1.57
N LEU A 61 -17.60 13.39 1.61
CA LEU A 61 -16.95 14.25 2.58
C LEU A 61 -16.75 15.69 2.07
N ASP A 62 -17.49 16.10 1.04
CA ASP A 62 -17.41 17.44 0.45
C ASP A 62 -15.97 17.88 0.09
N GLY A 63 -15.13 16.94 -0.33
CA GLY A 63 -13.73 17.18 -0.66
C GLY A 63 -12.77 17.21 0.52
N HIS A 64 -13.22 16.96 1.74
CA HIS A 64 -12.39 16.91 2.95
C HIS A 64 -11.72 15.55 3.15
N LEU A 65 -11.11 15.06 2.10
CA LEU A 65 -10.30 13.86 2.07
C LEU A 65 -9.11 14.08 1.12
N ARG A 66 -7.94 13.55 1.44
CA ARG A 66 -6.83 13.56 0.48
C ARG A 66 -7.14 12.63 -0.69
N PHE A 67 -7.22 13.16 -1.91
CA PHE A 67 -7.33 12.38 -3.14
C PHE A 67 -5.95 12.33 -3.82
N ALA A 68 -5.31 11.16 -3.79
CA ALA A 68 -3.96 10.93 -4.33
C ALA A 68 -3.73 9.43 -4.58
N ALA A 69 -2.61 9.05 -5.21
CA ALA A 69 -2.26 7.66 -5.52
C ALA A 69 -1.92 6.81 -4.28
N GLY A 70 -1.32 7.43 -3.24
CA GLY A 70 -0.94 6.74 -2.01
C GLY A 70 -2.13 6.18 -1.23
N SER A 71 -1.97 5.01 -0.65
CA SER A 71 -2.98 4.30 0.14
C SER A 71 -2.31 3.36 1.16
N ALA A 72 -3.09 2.63 1.93
CA ALA A 72 -2.60 1.66 2.90
C ALA A 72 -2.73 0.22 2.39
N PHE A 73 -1.99 -0.72 2.95
CA PHE A 73 -2.08 -2.14 2.57
C PHE A 73 -3.49 -2.71 2.75
N GLY A 74 -4.23 -2.24 3.77
CA GLY A 74 -5.61 -2.63 4.03
C GLY A 74 -6.55 -2.42 2.85
N ASP A 75 -6.28 -1.40 2.01
CA ASP A 75 -7.10 -1.13 0.83
C ASP A 75 -7.13 -2.29 -0.16
N VAL A 76 -6.03 -3.05 -0.27
CA VAL A 76 -5.97 -4.26 -1.11
C VAL A 76 -6.95 -5.31 -0.61
N PHE A 77 -6.99 -5.53 0.71
CA PHE A 77 -7.91 -6.52 1.32
C PHE A 77 -9.36 -6.10 1.17
N HIS A 78 -9.67 -4.81 1.34
CA HIS A 78 -11.03 -4.28 1.08
C HIS A 78 -11.45 -4.53 -0.36
N VAL A 79 -10.60 -4.20 -1.33
CA VAL A 79 -10.92 -4.41 -2.75
C VAL A 79 -11.09 -5.89 -3.06
N ILE A 80 -10.21 -6.76 -2.59
CA ILE A 80 -10.32 -8.21 -2.80
C ILE A 80 -11.62 -8.76 -2.18
N ASN A 81 -11.97 -8.27 -0.99
CA ASN A 81 -13.21 -8.71 -0.34
C ASN A 81 -14.46 -8.27 -1.11
N ASP A 82 -14.51 -7.01 -1.52
CA ASP A 82 -15.72 -6.39 -2.08
C ASP A 82 -15.89 -6.67 -3.58
N TYR A 83 -14.78 -6.83 -4.33
CA TYR A 83 -14.77 -6.93 -5.79
C TYR A 83 -14.09 -8.18 -6.34
N GLY A 84 -13.49 -9.02 -5.49
CA GLY A 84 -12.65 -10.12 -5.94
C GLY A 84 -11.27 -9.68 -6.43
N ILE A 85 -10.64 -10.52 -7.26
CA ILE A 85 -9.31 -10.28 -7.84
C ILE A 85 -9.21 -10.94 -9.22
N VAL A 86 -8.36 -10.42 -10.07
CA VAL A 86 -8.10 -10.97 -11.40
C VAL A 86 -6.60 -11.19 -11.62
N PRO A 87 -6.19 -12.13 -12.48
CA PRO A 87 -4.79 -12.25 -12.85
C PRO A 87 -4.34 -11.05 -13.69
N GLN A 88 -3.06 -10.76 -13.68
CA GLN A 88 -2.44 -9.65 -14.42
C GLN A 88 -2.77 -9.69 -15.92
N GLU A 89 -2.84 -10.89 -16.50
CA GLU A 89 -3.16 -11.08 -17.92
C GLU A 89 -4.59 -10.63 -18.27
N ALA A 90 -5.53 -10.73 -17.33
CA ALA A 90 -6.93 -10.34 -17.58
C ALA A 90 -7.12 -8.81 -17.53
N MET A 91 -6.28 -8.08 -16.79
CA MET A 91 -6.32 -6.62 -16.72
C MET A 91 -4.91 -6.05 -16.53
N PRO A 92 -4.10 -5.95 -17.58
CA PRO A 92 -2.75 -5.39 -17.50
C PRO A 92 -2.70 -3.91 -17.08
N GLY A 93 -3.70 -3.14 -17.48
CA GLY A 93 -3.86 -1.74 -17.08
C GLY A 93 -2.94 -0.73 -17.74
N PHE A 94 -2.54 -0.95 -19.02
CA PHE A 94 -1.59 -0.11 -19.75
C PHE A 94 -2.17 0.45 -21.05
N ASN A 95 -3.34 1.10 -21.01
CA ASN A 95 -3.99 1.63 -22.22
C ASN A 95 -3.50 3.03 -22.63
N TYR A 96 -2.40 3.51 -22.05
CA TYR A 96 -1.90 4.88 -22.24
C TYR A 96 -0.54 4.95 -22.98
N GLY A 97 -0.23 3.92 -23.78
CA GLY A 97 0.90 3.96 -24.73
C GLY A 97 2.27 3.60 -24.14
N THR A 98 2.32 3.08 -22.91
CA THR A 98 3.54 2.54 -22.27
C THR A 98 3.22 1.20 -21.60
N ASP A 99 4.23 0.39 -21.41
CA ASP A 99 4.20 -0.88 -20.68
C ASP A 99 4.60 -0.74 -19.21
N LYS A 100 4.68 0.49 -18.71
CA LYS A 100 5.08 0.80 -17.34
C LYS A 100 3.99 1.59 -16.63
N PRO A 101 3.76 1.34 -15.33
CA PRO A 101 2.78 2.10 -14.54
C PRO A 101 3.23 3.57 -14.39
N GLU A 102 2.59 4.47 -15.13
CA GLU A 102 2.85 5.91 -15.09
C GLU A 102 1.54 6.68 -14.94
N HIS A 103 1.22 7.10 -13.71
CA HIS A 103 -0.11 7.60 -13.35
C HIS A 103 -0.20 9.10 -13.13
N ASN A 104 0.87 9.87 -13.37
CA ASN A 104 0.86 11.32 -13.10
C ASN A 104 -0.30 12.06 -13.80
N GLU A 105 -0.56 11.72 -15.08
CA GLU A 105 -1.66 12.30 -15.85
C GLU A 105 -3.01 11.82 -15.33
N LEU A 106 -3.16 10.52 -15.11
CA LEU A 106 -4.37 9.91 -14.56
C LEU A 106 -4.72 10.52 -13.19
N ASP A 107 -3.76 10.63 -12.28
CA ASP A 107 -3.96 11.18 -10.95
C ASP A 107 -4.46 12.64 -11.02
N ALA A 108 -3.88 13.44 -11.90
CA ALA A 108 -4.30 14.81 -12.12
C ALA A 108 -5.72 14.90 -12.72
N ALA A 109 -6.04 14.03 -13.68
CA ALA A 109 -7.36 13.96 -14.32
C ALA A 109 -8.45 13.54 -13.31
N LEU A 110 -8.20 12.45 -12.55
CA LEU A 110 -9.14 11.96 -11.55
C LEU A 110 -9.38 12.98 -10.44
N LYS A 111 -8.31 13.61 -9.93
CA LYS A 111 -8.41 14.66 -8.92
C LYS A 111 -9.20 15.86 -9.44
N GLY A 112 -8.87 16.36 -10.63
CA GLY A 112 -9.59 17.45 -11.25
C GLY A 112 -11.07 17.16 -11.44
N TYR A 113 -11.40 15.93 -11.81
CA TYR A 113 -12.78 15.49 -11.97
C TYR A 113 -13.56 15.52 -10.65
N VAL A 114 -13.06 14.88 -9.58
CA VAL A 114 -13.77 14.84 -8.29
C VAL A 114 -13.88 16.23 -7.65
N GLU A 115 -12.87 17.09 -7.82
CA GLU A 115 -12.92 18.48 -7.38
C GLU A 115 -14.02 19.28 -8.10
N ALA A 116 -14.18 19.08 -9.41
CA ALA A 116 -15.26 19.71 -10.18
C ALA A 116 -16.64 19.23 -9.73
N ILE A 117 -16.78 17.94 -9.41
CA ILE A 117 -18.03 17.36 -8.89
C ILE A 117 -18.41 18.01 -7.54
N VAL A 118 -17.48 18.10 -6.60
CA VAL A 118 -17.72 18.70 -5.28
C VAL A 118 -18.05 20.20 -5.39
N ARG A 119 -17.35 20.91 -6.29
CA ARG A 119 -17.58 22.37 -6.51
C ARG A 119 -18.82 22.69 -7.34
N ASN A 120 -19.61 21.67 -7.71
CA ASN A 120 -20.80 21.86 -8.54
C ASN A 120 -21.75 22.90 -7.94
N PRO A 121 -22.05 24.01 -8.65
CA PRO A 121 -22.89 25.10 -8.12
C PRO A 121 -24.36 24.69 -7.93
N ASN A 122 -24.82 23.62 -8.58
CA ASN A 122 -26.19 23.14 -8.46
C ASN A 122 -26.49 22.48 -7.11
N LYS A 123 -25.48 22.22 -6.27
CA LYS A 123 -25.59 21.55 -4.95
C LYS A 123 -26.38 20.23 -4.98
N LYS A 124 -26.43 19.61 -6.15
CA LYS A 124 -27.09 18.33 -6.39
C LYS A 124 -26.23 17.51 -7.35
N LEU A 125 -25.87 16.33 -6.92
CA LEU A 125 -25.12 15.39 -7.77
C LEU A 125 -26.01 14.80 -8.87
N SER A 126 -25.45 14.65 -10.06
CA SER A 126 -26.07 13.85 -11.12
C SER A 126 -25.88 12.35 -10.82
N THR A 127 -26.67 11.50 -11.46
CA THR A 127 -26.47 10.04 -11.42
C THR A 127 -25.31 9.60 -12.33
N ALA A 128 -24.78 10.50 -13.16
CA ALA A 128 -23.74 10.21 -14.16
C ALA A 128 -22.31 10.38 -13.62
N TRP A 129 -22.10 11.07 -12.49
CA TRP A 129 -20.76 11.46 -12.08
C TRP A 129 -19.86 10.26 -11.76
N VAL A 130 -20.39 9.19 -11.15
CA VAL A 130 -19.64 7.96 -10.86
C VAL A 130 -19.21 7.29 -12.15
N ASN A 131 -20.15 7.10 -13.08
CA ASN A 131 -19.85 6.49 -14.37
C ASN A 131 -18.84 7.31 -15.18
N GLY A 132 -18.88 8.65 -15.07
CA GLY A 132 -17.89 9.53 -15.70
C GLY A 132 -16.50 9.36 -15.08
N PHE A 133 -16.42 9.19 -13.77
CA PHE A 133 -15.17 8.89 -13.09
C PHE A 133 -14.61 7.52 -13.53
N ASP A 134 -15.44 6.48 -13.47
CA ASP A 134 -15.06 5.13 -13.86
C ASP A 134 -14.66 5.06 -15.33
N GLY A 135 -15.32 5.85 -16.21
CA GLY A 135 -14.94 5.97 -17.61
C GLY A 135 -13.53 6.55 -17.82
N ILE A 136 -13.08 7.48 -16.96
CA ILE A 136 -11.69 7.95 -16.99
C ILE A 136 -10.76 6.81 -16.58
N VAL A 137 -11.04 6.11 -15.49
CA VAL A 137 -10.24 4.96 -15.03
C VAL A 137 -10.14 3.90 -16.12
N ALA A 138 -11.27 3.53 -16.73
CA ALA A 138 -11.33 2.53 -17.80
C ALA A 138 -10.55 2.95 -19.07
N ALA A 139 -10.50 4.25 -19.38
CA ALA A 139 -9.70 4.74 -20.51
C ALA A 139 -8.20 4.46 -20.32
N TYR A 140 -7.69 4.51 -19.08
CA TYR A 140 -6.27 4.29 -18.76
C TYR A 140 -5.97 2.82 -18.46
N PHE A 141 -6.82 2.14 -17.71
CA PHE A 141 -6.56 0.78 -17.22
C PHE A 141 -7.24 -0.31 -18.03
N GLY A 142 -8.22 0.01 -18.85
CA GLY A 142 -9.11 -0.93 -19.51
C GLY A 142 -10.38 -1.18 -18.74
N GLU A 143 -11.32 -1.88 -19.39
CA GLU A 143 -12.57 -2.30 -18.76
C GLU A 143 -12.33 -3.42 -17.75
N TYR A 144 -13.06 -3.40 -16.66
CA TYR A 144 -13.00 -4.47 -15.67
C TYR A 144 -13.59 -5.75 -16.24
N PRO A 145 -12.83 -6.88 -16.23
CA PRO A 145 -13.37 -8.13 -16.74
C PRO A 145 -14.47 -8.67 -15.83
N GLU A 146 -15.63 -9.00 -16.40
CA GLU A 146 -16.69 -9.72 -15.71
C GLU A 146 -16.38 -11.22 -15.59
N GLY A 147 -15.58 -11.75 -16.50
CA GLY A 147 -15.10 -13.13 -16.52
C GLY A 147 -13.81 -13.27 -17.33
N PHE A 148 -13.04 -14.27 -16.99
CA PHE A 148 -11.77 -14.60 -17.64
C PHE A 148 -11.42 -16.08 -17.44
N SER A 149 -10.47 -16.58 -18.24
CA SER A 149 -10.07 -17.98 -18.23
C SER A 149 -8.67 -18.16 -17.68
N VAL A 150 -8.49 -19.04 -16.70
CA VAL A 150 -7.17 -19.48 -16.19
C VAL A 150 -7.08 -20.99 -16.32
N ASN A 151 -6.06 -21.50 -17.02
CA ASN A 151 -5.87 -22.93 -17.27
C ASN A 151 -7.14 -23.61 -17.84
N ALA A 152 -7.84 -22.95 -18.78
CA ALA A 152 -9.08 -23.40 -19.40
C ALA A 152 -10.28 -23.55 -18.43
N VAL A 153 -10.23 -22.91 -17.28
CA VAL A 153 -11.36 -22.78 -16.34
C VAL A 153 -11.81 -21.34 -16.32
N GLU A 154 -13.12 -21.12 -16.45
CA GLU A 154 -13.73 -19.79 -16.40
C GLU A 154 -13.94 -19.34 -14.96
N TYR A 155 -13.60 -18.08 -14.70
CA TYR A 155 -13.76 -17.44 -13.39
C TYR A 155 -14.39 -16.06 -13.53
N THR A 156 -15.11 -15.65 -12.48
CA THR A 156 -15.36 -14.25 -12.15
C THR A 156 -14.28 -13.76 -11.17
N PRO A 157 -14.11 -12.46 -10.95
CA PRO A 157 -13.16 -11.96 -9.96
C PRO A 157 -13.35 -12.58 -8.56
N GLU A 158 -14.60 -12.73 -8.12
CA GLU A 158 -14.93 -13.31 -6.81
C GLU A 158 -14.62 -14.83 -6.78
N SER A 159 -15.00 -15.58 -7.82
CA SER A 159 -14.72 -17.01 -7.86
C SER A 159 -13.22 -17.32 -7.99
N TYR A 160 -12.45 -16.43 -8.58
CA TYR A 160 -11.01 -16.57 -8.65
C TYR A 160 -10.36 -16.30 -7.28
N ARG A 161 -10.79 -15.26 -6.54
CA ARG A 161 -10.43 -15.06 -5.15
C ARG A 161 -10.66 -16.32 -4.32
N ASP A 162 -11.84 -16.92 -4.45
CA ASP A 162 -12.24 -18.13 -3.69
C ASP A 162 -11.39 -19.34 -4.10
N TYR A 163 -11.09 -19.52 -5.39
CA TYR A 163 -10.16 -20.54 -5.89
C TYR A 163 -8.76 -20.37 -5.30
N LEU A 164 -8.25 -19.15 -5.27
CA LEU A 164 -6.95 -18.84 -4.65
C LEU A 164 -6.98 -18.98 -3.12
N GLY A 165 -8.18 -19.05 -2.51
CA GLY A 165 -8.37 -19.21 -1.07
C GLY A 165 -7.93 -18.00 -0.27
N ILE A 166 -8.07 -16.81 -0.84
CA ILE A 166 -7.76 -15.57 -0.15
C ILE A 166 -8.88 -15.28 0.85
N ASN A 167 -8.58 -15.43 2.13
CA ASN A 167 -9.46 -15.05 3.23
C ASN A 167 -8.90 -13.80 3.90
N THR A 168 -9.51 -12.65 3.66
CA THR A 168 -9.02 -11.36 4.15
C THR A 168 -9.05 -11.23 5.68
N ASP A 169 -9.87 -12.03 6.36
CA ASP A 169 -9.97 -12.04 7.83
C ASP A 169 -8.76 -12.71 8.53
N GLU A 170 -7.91 -13.41 7.77
CA GLU A 170 -6.71 -14.07 8.31
C GLU A 170 -5.49 -13.13 8.39
N TYR A 171 -5.62 -11.90 7.91
CA TYR A 171 -4.55 -10.92 7.90
C TYR A 171 -4.75 -9.88 8.99
N VAL A 172 -3.66 -9.47 9.61
CA VAL A 172 -3.65 -8.47 10.67
C VAL A 172 -2.69 -7.35 10.34
N ASN A 173 -3.12 -6.12 10.59
CA ASN A 173 -2.28 -4.94 10.48
C ASN A 173 -1.69 -4.63 11.87
N LEU A 174 -0.36 -4.65 11.97
CA LEU A 174 0.39 -4.41 13.20
C LEU A 174 1.20 -3.13 13.09
N THR A 175 1.38 -2.47 14.23
CA THR A 175 2.17 -1.24 14.32
C THR A 175 2.80 -1.10 15.71
N SER A 176 3.68 -0.12 15.88
CA SER A 176 4.28 0.19 17.18
C SER A 176 4.41 1.71 17.35
N PHE A 177 3.52 2.29 18.16
CA PHE A 177 3.52 3.72 18.47
C PHE A 177 3.32 3.95 19.98
N THR A 178 4.15 4.79 20.56
CA THR A 178 4.12 5.09 22.03
C THR A 178 3.03 6.08 22.44
N HIS A 179 2.45 6.83 21.48
CA HIS A 179 1.41 7.82 21.78
C HIS A 179 0.00 7.23 21.85
N HIS A 180 -0.14 5.92 21.58
CA HIS A 180 -1.37 5.17 21.79
C HIS A 180 -1.13 3.98 22.74
N PRO A 181 -2.14 3.50 23.46
CA PRO A 181 -2.03 2.31 24.30
C PRO A 181 -1.55 1.10 23.51
N PHE A 182 -0.64 0.32 24.10
CA PHE A 182 -0.28 -0.98 23.54
C PHE A 182 -1.38 -2.01 23.77
N TYR A 183 -1.41 -3.03 22.92
CA TYR A 183 -2.36 -4.15 22.94
C TYR A 183 -3.80 -3.74 22.62
N GLU A 184 -3.99 -2.61 21.98
CA GLU A 184 -5.27 -2.12 21.50
C GLU A 184 -5.15 -1.69 20.03
N PRO A 185 -6.23 -1.80 19.24
CA PRO A 185 -6.25 -1.25 17.90
C PRO A 185 -6.47 0.26 17.93
N PHE A 186 -5.83 0.98 17.02
CA PHE A 186 -6.13 2.39 16.76
C PHE A 186 -6.00 2.71 15.28
N ILE A 187 -6.60 3.80 14.85
CA ILE A 187 -6.52 4.29 13.47
C ILE A 187 -5.21 5.06 13.32
N ILE A 188 -4.31 4.58 12.45
CA ILE A 188 -3.08 5.32 12.12
C ILE A 188 -3.46 6.59 11.39
N GLU A 189 -3.10 7.74 11.97
CA GLU A 189 -3.55 9.09 11.57
C GLU A 189 -2.68 9.66 10.44
N VAL A 190 -2.58 8.94 9.34
CA VAL A 190 -1.87 9.37 8.14
C VAL A 190 -2.84 9.55 6.97
N CYS A 191 -2.55 10.51 6.09
CA CYS A 191 -3.44 10.84 4.97
C CYS A 191 -3.69 9.68 4.01
N ASP A 192 -2.78 8.72 3.94
CA ASP A 192 -2.90 7.55 3.05
C ASP A 192 -3.81 6.47 3.65
N ASN A 193 -4.06 6.49 4.97
CA ASN A 193 -5.09 5.68 5.62
C ASN A 193 -6.48 6.33 5.49
N TRP A 194 -6.90 6.57 4.25
CA TRP A 194 -8.13 7.28 3.95
C TRP A 194 -9.42 6.49 4.27
N ARG A 195 -9.31 5.15 4.43
CA ARG A 195 -10.41 4.30 4.89
C ARG A 195 -10.59 4.36 6.40
N TRP A 196 -9.57 4.82 7.13
CA TRP A 196 -9.50 4.84 8.59
C TRP A 196 -9.41 3.44 9.19
N ASP A 197 -8.67 2.58 8.54
CA ASP A 197 -8.39 1.24 9.05
C ASP A 197 -7.55 1.30 10.32
N SER A 198 -7.83 0.38 11.22
CA SER A 198 -7.07 0.25 12.46
C SER A 198 -5.88 -0.69 12.27
N ALA A 199 -4.84 -0.44 13.08
CA ALA A 199 -3.74 -1.37 13.28
C ALA A 199 -3.65 -1.72 14.76
N TYR A 200 -3.27 -2.94 15.07
CA TYR A 200 -3.05 -3.38 16.43
C TYR A 200 -1.67 -2.96 16.92
N ASN A 201 -1.63 -2.24 18.03
CA ASN A 201 -0.42 -1.60 18.55
C ASN A 201 0.34 -2.52 19.50
N LEU A 202 1.60 -2.78 19.21
CA LEU A 202 2.47 -3.61 20.02
C LEU A 202 3.71 -2.82 20.46
N PRO A 203 4.34 -3.17 21.62
CA PRO A 203 5.70 -2.73 21.90
C PRO A 203 6.65 -3.16 20.77
N ILE A 204 7.66 -2.34 20.49
CA ILE A 204 8.56 -2.58 19.35
C ILE A 204 9.26 -3.94 19.42
N ASP A 205 9.70 -4.35 20.60
CA ASP A 205 10.37 -5.64 20.80
C ASP A 205 9.43 -6.82 20.49
N GLU A 206 8.14 -6.70 20.85
CA GLU A 206 7.15 -7.72 20.56
C GLU A 206 6.77 -7.74 19.08
N LEU A 207 6.64 -6.56 18.45
CA LEU A 207 6.44 -6.47 17.00
C LEU A 207 7.60 -7.16 16.26
N MET A 208 8.84 -6.88 16.65
CA MET A 208 10.01 -7.52 16.06
C MET A 208 10.02 -9.04 16.31
N ALA A 209 9.64 -9.50 17.50
CA ALA A 209 9.53 -10.92 17.79
C ALA A 209 8.47 -11.61 16.91
N VAL A 210 7.33 -10.97 16.65
CA VAL A 210 6.30 -11.47 15.72
C VAL A 210 6.85 -11.56 14.30
N MET A 211 7.57 -10.52 13.82
CA MET A 211 8.17 -10.51 12.50
C MET A 211 9.20 -11.64 12.33
N TYR A 212 10.11 -11.83 13.29
CA TYR A 212 11.07 -12.93 13.26
C TYR A 212 10.37 -14.29 13.28
N ASN A 213 9.38 -14.46 14.14
CA ASN A 213 8.61 -15.70 14.21
C ASN A 213 7.89 -16.00 12.87
N ALA A 214 7.28 -15.00 12.24
CA ALA A 214 6.64 -15.16 10.94
C ALA A 214 7.64 -15.63 9.87
N ILE A 215 8.78 -14.95 9.73
CA ILE A 215 9.83 -15.32 8.77
C ILE A 215 10.37 -16.72 9.06
N ASP A 216 10.59 -17.07 10.33
CA ASP A 216 11.09 -18.37 10.74
C ASP A 216 10.12 -19.52 10.43
N ASN A 217 8.83 -19.23 10.39
CA ASN A 217 7.79 -20.20 10.02
C ASN A 217 7.41 -20.16 8.53
N GLY A 218 8.16 -19.44 7.70
CA GLY A 218 7.98 -19.45 6.24
C GLY A 218 7.03 -18.41 5.69
N TYR A 219 6.52 -17.52 6.54
CA TYR A 219 5.66 -16.41 6.10
C TYR A 219 6.48 -15.26 5.53
N THR A 220 5.85 -14.47 4.66
CA THR A 220 6.34 -13.17 4.22
C THR A 220 5.62 -12.06 4.99
N ILE A 221 6.06 -10.82 4.82
CA ILE A 221 5.49 -9.65 5.52
C ILE A 221 5.39 -8.49 4.54
N ALA A 222 4.20 -7.88 4.44
CA ALA A 222 4.07 -6.58 3.80
C ALA A 222 4.51 -5.49 4.78
N TRP A 223 5.58 -4.78 4.46
CA TRP A 223 6.20 -3.82 5.36
C TRP A 223 6.23 -2.42 4.72
N GLY A 224 5.66 -1.45 5.45
CA GLY A 224 5.76 -0.03 5.12
C GLY A 224 6.78 0.64 6.03
N SER A 225 7.78 1.31 5.44
CA SER A 225 8.81 2.04 6.17
C SER A 225 9.27 3.27 5.40
N ASP A 226 10.00 4.16 6.06
CA ASP A 226 10.67 5.27 5.41
C ASP A 226 11.92 4.76 4.68
N VAL A 227 11.85 4.78 3.35
CA VAL A 227 12.96 4.40 2.46
C VAL A 227 13.87 5.58 2.10
N SER A 228 13.58 6.77 2.62
CA SER A 228 14.39 7.98 2.39
C SER A 228 15.55 8.11 3.36
N GLU A 229 15.59 7.29 4.40
CA GLU A 229 16.68 7.24 5.37
C GLU A 229 18.01 6.95 4.70
N LYS A 230 19.07 7.66 5.13
CA LYS A 230 20.41 7.53 4.54
C LYS A 230 21.00 6.12 4.62
N GLY A 231 20.60 5.36 5.64
CA GLY A 231 20.98 3.96 5.83
C GLY A 231 20.29 2.98 4.91
N PHE A 232 19.19 3.36 4.27
CA PHE A 232 18.46 2.51 3.34
C PHE A 232 19.14 2.56 1.96
N THR A 233 20.02 1.61 1.69
CA THR A 233 20.89 1.66 0.51
C THR A 233 20.32 0.88 -0.67
N ARG A 234 20.68 1.29 -1.90
CA ARG A 234 20.32 0.57 -3.13
C ARG A 234 21.05 -0.76 -3.31
N ASN A 235 21.97 -1.10 -2.39
CA ASN A 235 22.72 -2.34 -2.44
C ASN A 235 22.02 -3.52 -1.76
N GLY A 236 20.73 -3.38 -1.40
CA GLY A 236 19.96 -4.41 -0.71
C GLY A 236 20.30 -4.55 0.77
N ILE A 237 20.97 -3.56 1.35
CA ILE A 237 21.37 -3.53 2.77
C ILE A 237 20.83 -2.25 3.39
N ALA A 238 20.17 -2.36 4.54
CA ALA A 238 19.89 -1.25 5.41
C ALA A 238 20.98 -1.19 6.50
N VAL A 239 21.59 -0.02 6.66
CA VAL A 239 22.65 0.22 7.65
C VAL A 239 22.15 1.21 8.67
N MET A 240 22.15 0.83 9.93
CA MET A 240 21.84 1.76 11.01
C MET A 240 23.06 2.62 11.32
N PRO A 241 22.90 3.96 11.48
CA PRO A 241 23.97 4.78 11.98
C PRO A 241 24.31 4.35 13.43
N VAL A 242 25.58 4.15 13.70
CA VAL A 242 26.03 3.94 15.08
C VAL A 242 25.76 5.23 15.85
N GLU A 243 25.05 5.13 16.99
CA GLU A 243 24.82 6.27 17.88
C GLU A 243 26.16 6.84 18.38
N LYS A 244 26.69 7.81 17.65
CA LYS A 244 27.52 8.84 18.24
C LYS A 244 26.65 10.06 18.40
N GLU A 245 26.07 10.19 19.62
CA GLU A 245 25.39 11.40 20.07
C GLU A 245 24.65 12.13 18.95
N VAL A 246 23.52 11.60 18.50
CA VAL A 246 22.51 12.42 17.83
C VAL A 246 21.98 13.35 18.92
N LYS A 247 22.63 14.51 19.08
CA LYS A 247 21.97 15.62 19.74
C LYS A 247 20.70 15.84 18.98
N ALA A 248 19.63 15.42 19.62
CA ALA A 248 18.24 15.45 19.20
C ALA A 248 18.03 16.19 17.86
N ALA A 249 18.05 15.45 16.76
CA ALA A 249 17.31 15.90 15.59
C ALA A 249 15.87 15.96 16.10
N GLY A 250 15.33 17.19 16.19
CA GLY A 250 14.06 17.41 16.85
C GLY A 250 13.00 16.47 16.31
N SER A 251 12.08 16.09 17.18
CA SER A 251 10.92 15.28 16.83
C SER A 251 10.26 15.79 15.54
N ASP A 252 9.53 14.97 14.82
CA ASP A 252 8.77 15.41 13.65
C ASP A 252 7.93 16.66 13.94
N GLN A 253 7.44 16.84 15.16
CA GLN A 253 6.80 18.04 15.64
C GLN A 253 7.70 19.28 15.57
N GLU A 254 8.99 19.18 15.88
CA GLU A 254 9.93 20.31 15.80
C GLU A 254 10.29 20.65 14.36
N ARG A 255 10.32 19.67 13.44
CA ARG A 255 10.43 19.91 11.98
C ARG A 255 9.21 20.67 11.45
N TRP A 256 8.02 20.34 11.92
CA TRP A 256 6.77 21.00 11.53
C TRP A 256 6.66 22.45 12.01
N VAL A 257 7.29 22.82 13.11
CA VAL A 257 7.31 24.19 13.65
C VAL A 257 8.45 25.04 13.08
N GLY A 258 9.19 24.55 12.07
CA GLY A 258 10.18 25.36 11.33
C GLY A 258 11.48 25.65 12.09
N LYS A 259 11.79 24.90 13.15
CA LYS A 259 13.13 24.95 13.76
C LYS A 259 14.07 24.17 12.86
N SER A 260 14.96 24.90 12.18
CA SER A 260 15.98 24.32 11.32
C SER A 260 16.87 23.36 12.13
N ALA A 261 16.91 22.09 11.74
CA ALA A 261 17.89 21.16 12.26
C ALA A 261 19.29 21.68 11.89
N GLU A 262 20.18 21.84 12.87
CA GLU A 262 21.61 21.99 12.60
C GLU A 262 22.07 20.77 11.79
N LYS A 263 22.86 21.03 10.74
CA LYS A 263 23.37 19.98 9.86
C LYS A 263 23.99 18.86 10.69
N ALA A 264 23.43 17.68 10.61
CA ALA A 264 24.07 16.49 11.13
C ALA A 264 25.41 16.29 10.41
N GLU A 265 26.51 16.20 11.16
CA GLU A 265 27.81 15.81 10.61
C GLU A 265 27.69 14.40 10.02
N GLU A 266 28.31 14.19 8.85
CA GLU A 266 28.37 12.88 8.22
C GLU A 266 29.08 11.89 9.15
N VAL A 267 28.28 11.03 9.78
CA VAL A 267 28.81 9.89 10.55
C VAL A 267 29.09 8.76 9.57
N LYS A 268 30.31 8.26 9.52
CA LYS A 268 30.64 7.03 8.81
C LYS A 268 29.88 5.88 9.48
N ALA A 269 29.01 5.23 8.74
CA ALA A 269 28.32 4.04 9.21
C ALA A 269 29.32 2.90 9.39
N GLU A 270 29.45 2.41 10.62
CA GLU A 270 30.10 1.14 10.93
C GLU A 270 28.98 0.12 11.18
N LEU A 271 29.13 -1.10 10.64
CA LEU A 271 28.17 -2.18 10.91
C LEU A 271 28.25 -2.53 12.39
N PRO A 272 27.19 -2.36 13.18
CA PRO A 272 27.18 -2.78 14.57
C PRO A 272 27.18 -4.32 14.67
N GLU A 273 27.81 -4.87 15.70
CA GLU A 273 27.75 -6.31 16.00
C GLU A 273 26.34 -6.74 16.42
N GLU A 274 25.57 -5.85 17.05
CA GLU A 274 24.15 -6.00 17.33
C GLU A 274 23.41 -4.70 17.01
N MET A 275 22.24 -4.83 16.37
CA MET A 275 21.37 -3.69 16.07
C MET A 275 20.24 -3.61 17.08
N THR A 276 20.12 -2.47 17.76
CA THR A 276 18.95 -2.14 18.58
C THR A 276 18.04 -1.21 17.80
N ILE A 277 16.82 -1.67 17.51
CA ILE A 277 15.79 -0.87 16.86
C ILE A 277 15.00 -0.15 17.96
N THR A 278 14.83 1.17 17.84
CA THR A 278 14.01 1.97 18.75
C THR A 278 12.74 2.44 18.05
N GLN A 279 11.72 2.80 18.82
CA GLN A 279 10.45 3.32 18.28
C GLN A 279 10.58 4.70 17.61
N GLU A 280 11.69 5.36 17.77
CA GLU A 280 11.98 6.66 17.14
C GLU A 280 12.68 6.51 15.78
N MET A 281 13.05 5.29 15.42
CA MET A 281 13.65 4.89 14.16
C MET A 281 12.62 4.28 13.22
#